data_3d3aaed073b4ec0ce4968538281d7a68
#
_entry.id   3d3aaed073b4ec0ce4968538281d7a68
#
_cell.length_a   1.000
_cell.length_b   1.000
_cell.length_c   1.000
_cell.angle_alpha   90.00
_cell.angle_beta   90.00
_cell.angle_gamma   90.00
#
_symmetry.space_group_name_H-M   'P 1'
#
loop_
_entity.id
_entity.type
_entity.pdbx_description
1 polymer ?
#
loop_
_entity_poly.entity_id
_entity_poly.type
_entity_poly.pdbx_seq_one_letter_code
_entity_poly.pdbx_strand_id
1 'polypeptide(L)'
;VDLMAELLDDLRAETASLERLLEPLPDADWELPTPAAGWAVRDQVSHLAWFDEAATRAVTDPDGFTAGLPGVTSVDDLARQARGMPPPELLGWFRAARGRSMEVFAGLDARDRVPWFGPPMSAASFVTARLMETWAHGQDVADALGVAREPTDRLRHVATIGYRARPYGFAVRGLPQPAEPVRVELVMPGGDVWTAGPADAASIVRGPMLDFCLAVTQRIHLSDTGLELVGEPARAWMEIAQAFAGPPGEGRPPRSS
;
A
#
# COMPACT_ATOMS: atom_id res chain seq x y z
N VAL A 1 -4.62 3.57 -24.10
CA VAL A 1 -4.11 2.52 -23.21
C VAL A 1 -5.23 2.13 -22.27
N ASP A 2 -5.49 0.83 -22.13
CA ASP A 2 -6.49 0.32 -21.20
C ASP A 2 -5.92 0.46 -19.78
N LEU A 3 -6.60 1.26 -18.95
CA LEU A 3 -6.17 1.54 -17.57
C LEU A 3 -6.06 0.26 -16.73
N MET A 4 -6.98 -0.69 -16.91
CA MET A 4 -6.92 -1.94 -16.14
C MET A 4 -5.74 -2.80 -16.58
N ALA A 5 -5.45 -2.87 -17.88
CA ALA A 5 -4.28 -3.59 -18.38
C ALA A 5 -2.97 -2.98 -17.83
N GLU A 6 -2.84 -1.64 -17.84
CA GLU A 6 -1.68 -0.94 -17.27
C GLU A 6 -1.53 -1.24 -15.76
N LEU A 7 -2.61 -1.12 -14.98
CA LEU A 7 -2.59 -1.40 -13.55
C LEU A 7 -2.20 -2.85 -13.24
N LEU A 8 -2.70 -3.80 -14.02
CA LEU A 8 -2.40 -5.22 -13.84
C LEU A 8 -0.95 -5.54 -14.23
N ASP A 9 -0.41 -4.93 -15.27
CA ASP A 9 1.00 -5.09 -15.64
C ASP A 9 1.92 -4.52 -14.57
N ASP A 10 1.58 -3.35 -14.00
CA ASP A 10 2.34 -2.76 -12.91
C ASP A 10 2.22 -3.56 -11.61
N LEU A 11 1.04 -4.12 -11.28
CA LEU A 11 0.87 -5.02 -10.13
C LEU A 11 1.69 -6.32 -10.32
N ARG A 12 1.71 -6.85 -11.54
CA ARG A 12 2.54 -8.03 -11.88
C ARG A 12 4.03 -7.75 -11.70
N ALA A 13 4.48 -6.59 -12.17
CA ALA A 13 5.87 -6.17 -12.03
C ALA A 13 6.26 -5.90 -10.56
N GLU A 14 5.34 -5.34 -9.76
CA GLU A 14 5.58 -5.14 -8.32
C GLU A 14 5.60 -6.47 -7.55
N THR A 15 4.74 -7.41 -7.91
CA THR A 15 4.76 -8.78 -7.36
C THR A 15 6.10 -9.47 -7.65
N ALA A 16 6.58 -9.38 -8.88
CA ALA A 16 7.89 -9.94 -9.25
C ALA A 16 9.05 -9.27 -8.50
N SER A 17 8.92 -7.96 -8.19
CA SER A 17 9.91 -7.26 -7.36
C SER A 17 9.97 -7.81 -5.93
N LEU A 18 8.83 -8.11 -5.32
CA LEU A 18 8.75 -8.74 -4.00
C LEU A 18 9.29 -10.19 -4.05
N GLU A 19 8.89 -10.97 -5.05
CA GLU A 19 9.35 -12.36 -5.18
C GLU A 19 10.87 -12.48 -5.29
N ARG A 20 11.52 -11.55 -6.00
CA ARG A 20 13.00 -11.51 -6.06
C ARG A 20 13.68 -11.33 -4.71
N LEU A 21 13.02 -10.73 -3.73
CA LEU A 21 13.52 -10.65 -2.34
C LEU A 21 13.27 -11.95 -1.59
N LEU A 22 12.16 -12.63 -1.85
CA LEU A 22 11.71 -13.80 -1.08
C LEU A 22 12.32 -15.13 -1.56
N GLU A 23 12.48 -15.32 -2.87
CA GLU A 23 12.95 -16.59 -3.47
C GLU A 23 14.32 -17.06 -2.94
N PRO A 24 15.33 -16.20 -2.78
CA PRO A 24 16.65 -16.63 -2.33
C PRO A 24 16.76 -16.76 -0.81
N LEU A 25 15.70 -16.44 -0.03
CA LEU A 25 15.78 -16.40 1.42
C LEU A 25 15.95 -17.80 2.03
N PRO A 26 16.94 -18.01 2.90
CA PRO A 26 16.97 -19.17 3.78
C PRO A 26 15.73 -19.16 4.70
N ASP A 27 15.29 -20.35 5.11
CA ASP A 27 14.11 -20.49 5.98
C ASP A 27 14.19 -19.64 7.26
N ALA A 28 15.37 -19.51 7.84
CA ALA A 28 15.57 -18.70 9.04
C ALA A 28 15.29 -17.20 8.83
N ASP A 29 15.51 -16.67 7.64
CA ASP A 29 15.32 -15.25 7.36
C ASP A 29 13.83 -14.86 7.21
N TRP A 30 12.96 -15.86 7.04
CA TRP A 30 11.51 -15.64 7.08
C TRP A 30 11.01 -15.26 8.49
N GLU A 31 11.80 -15.55 9.53
CA GLU A 31 11.52 -15.18 10.93
C GLU A 31 12.10 -13.81 11.31
N LEU A 32 12.86 -13.15 10.44
CA LEU A 32 13.40 -11.84 10.72
C LEU A 32 12.29 -10.84 11.05
N PRO A 33 12.43 -10.08 12.16
CA PRO A 33 11.46 -9.06 12.51
C PRO A 33 11.46 -7.93 11.46
N THR A 34 10.28 -7.45 11.11
CA THR A 34 10.14 -6.28 10.26
C THR A 34 9.92 -5.02 11.09
N PRO A 35 9.99 -3.81 10.50
CA PRO A 35 9.63 -2.58 11.21
C PRO A 35 8.16 -2.51 11.66
N ALA A 36 7.27 -3.34 11.09
CA ALA A 36 5.91 -3.51 11.60
C ALA A 36 5.96 -4.30 12.92
N ALA A 37 5.61 -3.66 14.03
CA ALA A 37 5.76 -4.24 15.37
C ALA A 37 5.05 -5.59 15.51
N GLY A 38 5.81 -6.63 15.90
CA GLY A 38 5.30 -7.98 16.08
C GLY A 38 5.08 -8.77 14.79
N TRP A 39 5.52 -8.26 13.63
CA TRP A 39 5.47 -8.94 12.34
C TRP A 39 6.86 -9.33 11.85
N ALA A 40 7.02 -10.59 11.46
CA ALA A 40 8.18 -11.09 10.75
C ALA A 40 7.97 -11.00 9.22
N VAL A 41 9.02 -11.30 8.45
CA VAL A 41 8.95 -11.36 6.97
C VAL A 41 7.79 -12.25 6.52
N ARG A 42 7.64 -13.43 7.11
CA ARG A 42 6.54 -14.36 6.81
C ARG A 42 5.15 -13.77 7.04
N ASP A 43 4.97 -12.94 8.06
CA ASP A 43 3.68 -12.32 8.38
C ASP A 43 3.28 -11.30 7.29
N GLN A 44 4.25 -10.61 6.68
CA GLN A 44 4.02 -9.72 5.53
C GLN A 44 3.50 -10.50 4.32
N VAL A 45 4.08 -11.67 4.05
CA VAL A 45 3.68 -12.53 2.92
C VAL A 45 2.33 -13.18 3.17
N SER A 46 2.09 -13.69 4.39
CA SER A 46 0.80 -14.26 4.81
C SER A 46 -0.33 -13.23 4.70
N HIS A 47 -0.09 -12.00 5.14
CA HIS A 47 -1.04 -10.89 4.99
C HIS A 47 -1.42 -10.66 3.53
N LEU A 48 -0.44 -10.54 2.65
CA LEU A 48 -0.70 -10.34 1.22
C LEU A 48 -1.49 -11.50 0.61
N ALA A 49 -1.12 -12.76 0.92
CA ALA A 49 -1.79 -13.95 0.42
C ALA A 49 -3.27 -14.00 0.86
N TRP A 50 -3.54 -13.75 2.14
CA TRP A 50 -4.90 -13.76 2.68
C TRP A 50 -5.77 -12.68 2.04
N PHE A 51 -5.24 -11.46 1.90
CA PHE A 51 -5.99 -10.36 1.29
C PHE A 51 -6.18 -10.53 -0.22
N ASP A 52 -5.31 -11.26 -0.91
CA ASP A 52 -5.53 -11.64 -2.31
C ASP A 52 -6.65 -12.69 -2.45
N GLU A 53 -6.78 -13.65 -1.52
CA GLU A 53 -7.93 -14.54 -1.48
C GLU A 53 -9.23 -13.80 -1.16
N ALA A 54 -9.19 -12.88 -0.19
CA ALA A 54 -10.31 -12.00 0.11
C ALA A 54 -10.72 -11.16 -1.10
N ALA A 55 -9.75 -10.63 -1.85
CA ALA A 55 -9.97 -9.86 -3.06
C ALA A 55 -10.61 -10.71 -4.18
N THR A 56 -10.14 -11.93 -4.36
CA THR A 56 -10.77 -12.89 -5.30
C THR A 56 -12.22 -13.11 -4.93
N ARG A 57 -12.50 -13.37 -3.64
CA ARG A 57 -13.87 -13.59 -3.15
C ARG A 57 -14.75 -12.35 -3.32
N ALA A 58 -14.23 -11.16 -3.05
CA ALA A 58 -14.97 -9.90 -3.20
C ALA A 58 -15.46 -9.69 -4.65
N VAL A 59 -14.74 -10.22 -5.64
CA VAL A 59 -15.12 -10.14 -7.06
C VAL A 59 -16.03 -11.29 -7.46
N THR A 60 -15.74 -12.53 -7.04
CA THR A 60 -16.46 -13.73 -7.51
C THR A 60 -17.71 -14.04 -6.71
N ASP A 61 -17.79 -13.61 -5.46
CA ASP A 61 -18.92 -13.81 -4.53
C ASP A 61 -19.10 -12.59 -3.64
N PRO A 62 -19.52 -11.42 -4.20
CA PRO A 62 -19.59 -10.17 -3.47
C PRO A 62 -20.56 -10.21 -2.26
N ASP A 63 -21.67 -10.95 -2.38
CA ASP A 63 -22.64 -11.08 -1.30
C ASP A 63 -22.08 -11.93 -0.16
N GLY A 64 -21.46 -13.06 -0.46
CA GLY A 64 -20.83 -13.93 0.53
C GLY A 64 -19.61 -13.26 1.17
N PHE A 65 -18.85 -12.45 0.42
CA PHE A 65 -17.78 -11.63 0.98
C PHE A 65 -18.32 -10.63 2.01
N THR A 66 -19.37 -9.88 1.64
CA THR A 66 -19.99 -8.87 2.51
C THR A 66 -20.60 -9.50 3.76
N ALA A 67 -21.26 -10.66 3.63
CA ALA A 67 -21.81 -11.39 4.77
C ALA A 67 -20.72 -11.90 5.73
N GLY A 68 -19.52 -12.17 5.24
CA GLY A 68 -18.37 -12.65 6.04
C GLY A 68 -17.60 -11.55 6.78
N LEU A 69 -17.78 -10.27 6.43
CA LEU A 69 -17.01 -9.14 7.01
C LEU A 69 -17.04 -9.08 8.55
N PRO A 70 -18.18 -9.33 9.25
CA PRO A 70 -18.22 -9.30 10.71
C PRO A 70 -17.31 -10.32 11.40
N GLY A 71 -16.89 -11.39 10.70
CA GLY A 71 -15.97 -12.40 11.22
C GLY A 71 -14.49 -12.01 11.16
N VAL A 72 -14.15 -10.92 10.50
CA VAL A 72 -12.76 -10.42 10.38
C VAL A 72 -12.49 -9.44 11.51
N THR A 73 -11.84 -9.91 12.58
CA THR A 73 -11.68 -9.15 13.82
C THR A 73 -10.29 -8.59 14.04
N SER A 74 -9.24 -9.18 13.45
CA SER A 74 -7.85 -8.78 13.66
C SER A 74 -6.99 -9.03 12.43
N VAL A 75 -6.40 -7.97 11.89
CA VAL A 75 -5.42 -8.07 10.79
C VAL A 75 -4.14 -8.77 11.26
N ASP A 76 -3.74 -8.52 12.50
CA ASP A 76 -2.58 -9.16 13.12
C ASP A 76 -2.74 -10.68 13.22
N ASP A 77 -3.92 -11.15 13.61
CA ASP A 77 -4.20 -12.59 13.70
C ASP A 77 -4.21 -13.25 12.32
N LEU A 78 -4.76 -12.55 11.32
CA LEU A 78 -4.72 -13.00 9.94
C LEU A 78 -3.29 -13.10 9.39
N ALA A 79 -2.44 -12.14 9.69
CA ALA A 79 -1.03 -12.17 9.27
C ALA A 79 -0.27 -13.33 9.94
N ARG A 80 -0.58 -13.62 11.20
CA ARG A 80 0.12 -14.66 12.00
C ARG A 80 -0.42 -16.07 11.81
N GLN A 81 -1.57 -16.26 11.15
CA GLN A 81 -2.20 -17.58 11.02
C GLN A 81 -1.32 -18.63 10.32
N ALA A 82 -0.42 -18.20 9.43
CA ALA A 82 0.48 -19.08 8.69
C ALA A 82 1.86 -19.30 9.35
N ARG A 83 2.04 -18.93 10.63
CA ARG A 83 3.34 -19.09 11.32
C ARG A 83 3.84 -20.53 11.43
N GLY A 84 2.94 -21.50 11.37
CA GLY A 84 3.29 -22.93 11.32
C GLY A 84 3.58 -23.48 9.91
N MET A 85 3.38 -22.68 8.86
CA MET A 85 3.55 -23.11 7.47
C MET A 85 5.03 -23.00 7.06
N PRO A 86 5.62 -24.02 6.42
CA PRO A 86 6.99 -23.92 5.88
C PRO A 86 7.10 -22.78 4.84
N PRO A 87 8.26 -22.05 4.79
CA PRO A 87 8.44 -20.95 3.85
C PRO A 87 8.15 -21.26 2.38
N PRO A 88 8.56 -22.41 1.80
CA PRO A 88 8.20 -22.74 0.42
C PRO A 88 6.70 -22.90 0.18
N GLU A 89 5.97 -23.43 1.18
CA GLU A 89 4.51 -23.58 1.12
C GLU A 89 3.83 -22.21 1.22
N LEU A 90 4.29 -21.34 2.11
CA LEU A 90 3.80 -19.97 2.26
C LEU A 90 4.00 -19.15 0.96
N LEU A 91 5.17 -19.24 0.36
CA LEU A 91 5.44 -18.58 -0.93
C LEU A 91 4.54 -19.15 -2.04
N GLY A 92 4.32 -20.47 -2.04
CA GLY A 92 3.39 -21.14 -2.95
C GLY A 92 1.95 -20.65 -2.77
N TRP A 93 1.49 -20.49 -1.54
CA TRP A 93 0.17 -19.93 -1.24
C TRP A 93 0.04 -18.48 -1.75
N PHE A 94 1.01 -17.61 -1.45
CA PHE A 94 1.02 -16.24 -1.96
C PHE A 94 0.93 -16.20 -3.49
N ARG A 95 1.76 -16.97 -4.18
CA ARG A 95 1.76 -17.04 -5.65
C ARG A 95 0.41 -17.50 -6.21
N ALA A 96 -0.17 -18.54 -5.63
CA ALA A 96 -1.46 -19.05 -6.05
C ALA A 96 -2.59 -18.03 -5.79
N ALA A 97 -2.63 -17.40 -4.63
CA ALA A 97 -3.63 -16.39 -4.28
C ALA A 97 -3.50 -15.17 -5.20
N ARG A 98 -2.28 -14.66 -5.43
CA ARG A 98 -2.00 -13.55 -6.34
C ARG A 98 -2.39 -13.89 -7.78
N GLY A 99 -2.05 -15.07 -8.28
CA GLY A 99 -2.43 -15.52 -9.62
C GLY A 99 -3.94 -15.50 -9.81
N ARG A 100 -4.71 -16.08 -8.88
CA ARG A 100 -6.18 -16.09 -8.93
C ARG A 100 -6.77 -14.66 -8.87
N SER A 101 -6.26 -13.81 -7.98
CA SER A 101 -6.74 -12.42 -7.89
C SER A 101 -6.50 -11.65 -9.19
N MET A 102 -5.34 -11.83 -9.81
CA MET A 102 -5.00 -11.21 -11.10
C MET A 102 -5.92 -11.67 -12.24
N GLU A 103 -6.27 -12.97 -12.27
CA GLU A 103 -7.20 -13.53 -13.26
C GLU A 103 -8.59 -12.89 -13.14
N VAL A 104 -9.13 -12.78 -11.93
CA VAL A 104 -10.47 -12.19 -11.75
C VAL A 104 -10.47 -10.67 -12.00
N PHE A 105 -9.39 -9.96 -11.68
CA PHE A 105 -9.27 -8.53 -11.96
C PHE A 105 -9.21 -8.24 -13.47
N ALA A 106 -8.60 -9.13 -14.24
CA ALA A 106 -8.52 -8.98 -15.70
C ALA A 106 -9.89 -9.02 -16.40
N GLY A 107 -10.91 -9.56 -15.73
CA GLY A 107 -12.30 -9.57 -16.23
C GLY A 107 -13.14 -8.34 -15.84
N LEU A 108 -12.57 -7.37 -15.11
CA LEU A 108 -13.30 -6.19 -14.63
C LEU A 108 -13.07 -4.98 -15.52
N ASP A 109 -14.13 -4.18 -15.68
CA ASP A 109 -14.00 -2.82 -16.18
C ASP A 109 -13.51 -1.87 -15.07
N ALA A 110 -12.75 -0.85 -15.42
CA ALA A 110 -12.15 0.10 -14.46
C ALA A 110 -13.14 0.74 -13.48
N ARG A 111 -14.42 0.85 -13.89
CA ARG A 111 -15.51 1.47 -13.11
C ARG A 111 -16.36 0.47 -12.35
N ASP A 112 -16.19 -0.83 -12.54
CA ASP A 112 -16.91 -1.85 -11.79
C ASP A 112 -16.75 -1.63 -10.30
N ARG A 113 -17.79 -1.95 -9.52
CA ARG A 113 -17.79 -1.74 -8.07
C ARG A 113 -17.44 -3.03 -7.36
N VAL A 114 -16.38 -3.00 -6.58
CA VAL A 114 -15.90 -4.13 -5.78
C VAL A 114 -16.14 -3.82 -4.29
N PRO A 115 -16.89 -4.66 -3.55
CA PRO A 115 -17.03 -4.50 -2.11
C PRO A 115 -15.69 -4.74 -1.40
N TRP A 116 -15.45 -4.01 -0.30
CA TRP A 116 -14.27 -4.18 0.52
C TRP A 116 -14.58 -3.95 2.00
N PHE A 117 -13.58 -3.90 2.87
CA PHE A 117 -13.69 -3.65 4.31
C PHE A 117 -14.15 -2.23 4.68
N GLY A 118 -14.50 -1.44 3.71
CA GLY A 118 -15.04 -0.09 3.80
C GLY A 118 -16.07 0.14 2.70
N PRO A 119 -16.25 1.39 2.23
CA PRO A 119 -17.11 1.65 1.08
C PRO A 119 -16.63 0.90 -0.16
N PRO A 120 -17.56 0.45 -1.05
CA PRO A 120 -17.18 -0.20 -2.29
C PRO A 120 -16.28 0.70 -3.14
N MET A 121 -15.26 0.14 -3.75
CA MET A 121 -14.27 0.84 -4.59
C MET A 121 -14.52 0.58 -6.07
N SER A 122 -14.05 1.48 -6.96
CA SER A 122 -13.93 1.12 -8.38
C SER A 122 -12.83 0.07 -8.56
N ALA A 123 -12.97 -0.80 -9.55
CA ALA A 123 -11.96 -1.83 -9.83
C ALA A 123 -10.57 -1.23 -10.04
N ALA A 124 -10.46 -0.11 -10.75
CA ALA A 124 -9.18 0.60 -10.89
C ALA A 124 -8.59 1.03 -9.55
N SER A 125 -9.39 1.61 -8.65
CA SER A 125 -8.94 1.99 -7.30
C SER A 125 -8.59 0.76 -6.46
N PHE A 126 -9.32 -0.32 -6.64
CA PHE A 126 -9.10 -1.58 -5.93
C PHE A 126 -7.76 -2.22 -6.30
N VAL A 127 -7.45 -2.33 -7.60
CA VAL A 127 -6.16 -2.84 -8.08
C VAL A 127 -5.01 -1.90 -7.66
N THR A 128 -5.22 -0.58 -7.73
CA THR A 128 -4.25 0.41 -7.24
C THR A 128 -3.94 0.19 -5.75
N ALA A 129 -4.96 -0.09 -4.93
CA ALA A 129 -4.77 -0.40 -3.52
C ALA A 129 -3.97 -1.70 -3.31
N ARG A 130 -4.23 -2.75 -4.10
CA ARG A 130 -3.45 -4.00 -4.05
C ARG A 130 -1.98 -3.78 -4.43
N LEU A 131 -1.72 -2.92 -5.41
CA LEU A 131 -0.35 -2.53 -5.78
C LEU A 131 0.34 -1.79 -4.61
N MET A 132 -0.33 -0.81 -4.03
CA MET A 132 0.19 -0.07 -2.86
C MET A 132 0.52 -1.01 -1.71
N GLU A 133 -0.38 -1.93 -1.36
CA GLU A 133 -0.16 -2.94 -0.30
C GLU A 133 1.07 -3.81 -0.62
N THR A 134 1.18 -4.31 -1.87
CA THR A 134 2.32 -5.13 -2.30
C THR A 134 3.63 -4.37 -2.17
N TRP A 135 3.64 -3.10 -2.59
CA TRP A 135 4.82 -2.24 -2.49
C TRP A 135 5.19 -1.95 -1.03
N ALA A 136 4.21 -1.57 -0.20
CA ALA A 136 4.45 -1.16 1.18
C ALA A 136 4.90 -2.34 2.06
N HIS A 137 4.26 -3.50 1.94
CA HIS A 137 4.67 -4.72 2.64
C HIS A 137 6.01 -5.27 2.09
N GLY A 138 6.26 -5.09 0.79
CA GLY A 138 7.57 -5.37 0.19
C GLY A 138 8.68 -4.45 0.72
N GLN A 139 8.36 -3.20 1.08
CA GLN A 139 9.30 -2.30 1.74
C GLN A 139 9.65 -2.79 3.15
N ASP A 140 8.65 -3.25 3.91
CA ASP A 140 8.90 -3.83 5.23
C ASP A 140 9.82 -5.07 5.15
N VAL A 141 9.65 -5.91 4.14
CA VAL A 141 10.56 -7.04 3.87
C VAL A 141 11.96 -6.56 3.53
N ALA A 142 12.11 -5.62 2.61
CA ALA A 142 13.42 -5.09 2.21
C ALA A 142 14.16 -4.45 3.39
N ASP A 143 13.45 -3.70 4.22
CA ASP A 143 14.02 -3.09 5.43
C ASP A 143 14.48 -4.14 6.45
N ALA A 144 13.72 -5.23 6.63
CA ALA A 144 14.12 -6.34 7.50
C ALA A 144 15.40 -7.05 7.00
N LEU A 145 15.55 -7.14 5.68
CA LEU A 145 16.71 -7.75 5.04
C LEU A 145 17.91 -6.79 4.89
N GLY A 146 17.74 -5.50 5.19
CA GLY A 146 18.76 -4.47 4.96
C GLY A 146 19.07 -4.25 3.46
N VAL A 147 18.11 -4.49 2.58
CA VAL A 147 18.29 -4.39 1.13
C VAL A 147 17.67 -3.10 0.62
N ALA A 148 18.44 -2.32 -0.14
CA ALA A 148 17.90 -1.16 -0.86
C ALA A 148 17.04 -1.62 -2.05
N ARG A 149 15.89 -0.97 -2.24
CA ARG A 149 15.01 -1.19 -3.40
C ARG A 149 15.16 -0.04 -4.37
N GLU A 150 15.39 -0.37 -5.64
CA GLU A 150 15.36 0.63 -6.70
C GLU A 150 13.92 1.14 -6.88
N PRO A 151 13.69 2.47 -6.73
CA PRO A 151 12.38 3.04 -6.97
C PRO A 151 12.03 2.97 -8.46
N THR A 152 10.76 2.82 -8.76
CA THR A 152 10.25 2.77 -10.13
C THR A 152 9.07 3.73 -10.32
N ASP A 153 8.75 4.06 -11.57
CA ASP A 153 7.62 4.94 -11.89
C ASP A 153 6.25 4.34 -11.54
N ARG A 154 6.18 3.07 -11.16
CA ARG A 154 4.98 2.46 -10.54
C ARG A 154 4.57 3.15 -9.24
N LEU A 155 5.48 3.86 -8.59
CA LEU A 155 5.19 4.69 -7.41
C LEU A 155 4.11 5.74 -7.67
N ARG A 156 3.85 6.12 -8.94
CA ARG A 156 2.72 7.00 -9.29
C ARG A 156 1.36 6.48 -8.80
N HIS A 157 1.20 5.16 -8.73
CA HIS A 157 -0.02 4.53 -8.21
C HIS A 157 -0.12 4.69 -6.69
N VAL A 158 0.98 4.52 -5.98
CA VAL A 158 1.04 4.76 -4.53
C VAL A 158 0.83 6.24 -4.21
N ALA A 159 1.44 7.13 -4.98
CA ALA A 159 1.23 8.58 -4.85
C ALA A 159 -0.24 8.97 -5.10
N THR A 160 -0.88 8.36 -6.10
CA THR A 160 -2.30 8.61 -6.42
C THR A 160 -3.21 8.21 -5.25
N ILE A 161 -3.04 7.03 -4.67
CA ILE A 161 -3.85 6.61 -3.53
C ILE A 161 -3.50 7.43 -2.28
N GLY A 162 -2.23 7.75 -2.05
CA GLY A 162 -1.79 8.62 -0.97
C GLY A 162 -2.45 10.00 -1.01
N TYR A 163 -2.49 10.62 -2.19
CA TYR A 163 -3.18 11.90 -2.39
C TYR A 163 -4.69 11.80 -2.12
N ARG A 164 -5.33 10.77 -2.68
CA ARG A 164 -6.79 10.56 -2.52
C ARG A 164 -7.19 10.20 -1.10
N ALA A 165 -6.29 9.63 -0.30
CA ALA A 165 -6.52 9.26 1.09
C ALA A 165 -6.42 10.44 2.08
N ARG A 166 -6.14 11.66 1.63
CA ARG A 166 -6.08 12.84 2.51
C ARG A 166 -7.31 12.96 3.42
N PRO A 167 -8.55 12.91 2.92
CA PRO A 167 -9.74 12.97 3.77
C PRO A 167 -9.80 11.82 4.80
N TYR A 168 -9.40 10.64 4.40
CA TYR A 168 -9.38 9.47 5.28
C TYR A 168 -8.42 9.63 6.46
N GLY A 169 -7.21 10.18 6.21
CA GLY A 169 -6.22 10.42 7.26
C GLY A 169 -6.74 11.31 8.39
N PHE A 170 -7.52 12.34 8.08
CA PHE A 170 -8.20 13.19 9.07
C PHE A 170 -9.37 12.45 9.73
N ALA A 171 -10.23 11.81 8.93
CA ALA A 171 -11.43 11.15 9.42
C ALA A 171 -11.13 10.03 10.43
N VAL A 172 -10.13 9.19 10.16
CA VAL A 172 -9.75 8.08 11.04
C VAL A 172 -9.23 8.55 12.40
N ARG A 173 -8.74 9.79 12.47
CA ARG A 173 -8.28 10.44 13.73
C ARG A 173 -9.32 11.35 14.37
N GLY A 174 -10.50 11.48 13.77
CA GLY A 174 -11.52 12.41 14.24
C GLY A 174 -11.11 13.88 14.16
N LEU A 175 -10.20 14.22 13.26
CA LEU A 175 -9.69 15.58 13.06
C LEU A 175 -10.44 16.28 11.93
N PRO A 176 -10.70 17.60 12.04
CA PRO A 176 -11.26 18.37 10.96
C PRO A 176 -10.24 18.51 9.83
N GLN A 177 -10.67 18.17 8.60
CA GLN A 177 -9.82 18.39 7.42
C GLN A 177 -9.85 19.88 7.05
N PRO A 178 -8.68 20.54 6.84
CA PRO A 178 -8.63 21.87 6.25
C PRO A 178 -9.33 21.92 4.89
N ALA A 179 -10.16 22.95 4.67
CA ALA A 179 -10.94 23.09 3.44
C ALA A 179 -10.07 23.49 2.24
N GLU A 180 -8.95 24.13 2.49
CA GLU A 180 -8.03 24.59 1.45
C GLU A 180 -7.41 23.38 0.71
N PRO A 181 -7.36 23.45 -0.62
CA PRO A 181 -6.75 22.40 -1.43
C PRO A 181 -5.23 22.37 -1.22
N VAL A 182 -4.66 21.18 -1.46
CA VAL A 182 -3.22 20.97 -1.47
C VAL A 182 -2.80 20.50 -2.86
N ARG A 183 -1.81 21.16 -3.41
CA ARG A 183 -1.09 20.74 -4.61
C ARG A 183 0.02 19.78 -4.22
N VAL A 184 0.20 18.73 -4.99
CA VAL A 184 1.32 17.79 -4.87
C VAL A 184 2.12 17.79 -6.15
N GLU A 185 3.45 17.91 -6.05
CA GLU A 185 4.40 17.96 -7.15
C GLU A 185 5.60 17.05 -6.83
N LEU A 186 5.65 15.88 -7.44
CA LEU A 186 6.63 14.86 -7.10
C LEU A 186 7.53 14.53 -8.28
N VAL A 187 8.84 14.50 -8.03
CA VAL A 187 9.82 14.03 -9.00
C VAL A 187 9.79 12.50 -9.00
N MET A 188 9.40 11.93 -10.14
CA MET A 188 9.38 10.49 -10.36
C MET A 188 10.79 9.92 -10.47
N PRO A 189 11.00 8.62 -10.21
CA PRO A 189 12.29 7.97 -10.42
C PRO A 189 12.86 8.15 -11.82
N GLY A 190 12.01 8.16 -12.86
CA GLY A 190 12.39 8.43 -14.24
C GLY A 190 12.74 9.89 -14.56
N GLY A 191 12.54 10.82 -13.60
CA GLY A 191 12.86 12.24 -13.73
C GLY A 191 11.68 13.16 -14.12
N ASP A 192 10.58 12.61 -14.58
CA ASP A 192 9.36 13.38 -14.86
C ASP A 192 8.71 13.89 -13.57
N VAL A 193 7.89 14.95 -13.68
CA VAL A 193 7.13 15.48 -12.54
C VAL A 193 5.68 15.02 -12.60
N TRP A 194 5.27 14.25 -11.58
CA TRP A 194 3.88 13.88 -11.37
C TRP A 194 3.19 14.94 -10.50
N THR A 195 1.95 15.28 -10.83
CA THR A 195 1.22 16.33 -10.12
C THR A 195 -0.21 15.92 -9.80
N ALA A 196 -0.74 16.41 -8.67
CA ALA A 196 -2.13 16.27 -8.27
C ALA A 196 -2.62 17.52 -7.53
N GLY A 197 -3.93 17.76 -7.56
CA GLY A 197 -4.55 18.93 -6.96
C GLY A 197 -4.53 20.17 -7.87
N PRO A 198 -5.25 21.26 -7.47
CA PRO A 198 -5.35 22.49 -8.23
C PRO A 198 -3.97 23.14 -8.43
N ALA A 199 -3.72 23.64 -9.64
CA ALA A 199 -2.43 24.26 -9.97
C ALA A 199 -2.16 25.58 -9.22
N ASP A 200 -3.21 26.25 -8.79
CA ASP A 200 -3.22 27.52 -8.06
C ASP A 200 -3.34 27.36 -6.53
N ALA A 201 -3.29 26.12 -6.01
CA ALA A 201 -3.34 25.89 -4.57
C ALA A 201 -2.14 26.55 -3.86
N ALA A 202 -2.42 27.31 -2.80
CA ALA A 202 -1.40 27.97 -1.99
C ALA A 202 -0.60 27.01 -1.10
N SER A 203 -1.20 25.85 -0.80
CA SER A 203 -0.55 24.79 -0.02
C SER A 203 0.02 23.71 -0.93
N ILE A 204 1.29 23.37 -0.75
CA ILE A 204 2.03 22.50 -1.66
C ILE A 204 2.83 21.47 -0.88
N VAL A 205 2.83 20.22 -1.37
CA VAL A 205 3.78 19.17 -1.02
C VAL A 205 4.64 18.91 -2.25
N ARG A 206 5.96 19.08 -2.17
CA ARG A 206 6.84 18.79 -3.30
C ARG A 206 8.11 18.06 -2.86
N GLY A 207 8.68 17.29 -3.76
CA GLY A 207 9.93 16.56 -3.51
C GLY A 207 10.01 15.23 -4.23
N PRO A 208 10.89 14.30 -3.76
CA PRO A 208 11.00 12.97 -4.34
C PRO A 208 9.71 12.16 -4.18
N MET A 209 9.26 11.51 -5.25
CA MET A 209 8.06 10.65 -5.20
C MET A 209 8.23 9.50 -4.19
N LEU A 210 9.42 8.91 -4.09
CA LEU A 210 9.70 7.85 -3.13
C LEU A 210 9.43 8.32 -1.68
N ASP A 211 9.91 9.49 -1.32
CA ASP A 211 9.73 10.04 0.03
C ASP A 211 8.26 10.27 0.36
N PHE A 212 7.49 10.79 -0.59
CA PHE A 212 6.05 10.95 -0.43
C PHE A 212 5.36 9.59 -0.24
N CYS A 213 5.66 8.59 -1.07
CA CYS A 213 5.09 7.26 -0.97
C CYS A 213 5.43 6.58 0.36
N LEU A 214 6.67 6.68 0.82
CA LEU A 214 7.09 6.17 2.13
C LEU A 214 6.37 6.89 3.28
N ALA A 215 6.19 8.20 3.20
CA ALA A 215 5.50 8.98 4.24
C ALA A 215 4.01 8.65 4.32
N VAL A 216 3.28 8.61 3.18
CA VAL A 216 1.83 8.32 3.19
C VAL A 216 1.52 6.86 3.52
N THR A 217 2.46 5.94 3.34
CA THR A 217 2.35 4.56 3.79
C THR A 217 2.97 4.33 5.18
N GLN A 218 3.47 5.39 5.82
CA GLN A 218 4.07 5.37 7.15
C GLN A 218 5.31 4.45 7.27
N ARG A 219 6.13 4.37 6.21
CA ARG A 219 7.40 3.62 6.18
C ARG A 219 8.63 4.48 6.42
N ILE A 220 8.44 5.78 6.60
CA ILE A 220 9.46 6.74 7.00
C ILE A 220 8.82 7.82 7.89
N HIS A 221 9.59 8.39 8.81
CA HIS A 221 9.14 9.58 9.53
C HIS A 221 9.26 10.81 8.63
N LEU A 222 8.31 11.74 8.71
CA LEU A 222 8.26 12.91 7.84
C LEU A 222 9.55 13.75 7.91
N SER A 223 10.16 13.87 9.09
CA SER A 223 11.42 14.61 9.26
C SER A 223 12.64 14.00 8.55
N ASP A 224 12.53 12.73 8.14
CA ASP A 224 13.61 12.01 7.45
C ASP A 224 13.44 12.04 5.92
N THR A 225 12.47 12.82 5.42
CA THR A 225 12.18 12.99 4.00
C THR A 225 12.77 14.27 3.44
N GLY A 226 13.01 14.30 2.14
CA GLY A 226 13.32 15.51 1.37
C GLY A 226 12.10 16.30 0.90
N LEU A 227 10.93 16.08 1.52
CA LEU A 227 9.70 16.79 1.15
C LEU A 227 9.71 18.24 1.66
N GLU A 228 9.38 19.17 0.78
CA GLU A 228 9.07 20.55 1.13
C GLU A 228 7.57 20.71 1.30
N LEU A 229 7.16 21.26 2.45
CA LEU A 229 5.76 21.49 2.81
C LEU A 229 5.49 22.99 2.90
N VAL A 230 4.68 23.52 1.99
CA VAL A 230 4.27 24.91 1.94
C VAL A 230 2.83 25.05 2.42
N GLY A 231 2.59 25.91 3.38
CA GLY A 231 1.26 26.16 3.94
C GLY A 231 0.84 25.17 5.02
N GLU A 232 -0.02 25.64 5.92
CA GLU A 232 -0.51 24.84 7.05
C GLU A 232 -1.32 23.61 6.63
N PRO A 233 -2.22 23.67 5.62
CA PRO A 233 -2.95 22.49 5.17
C PRO A 233 -2.06 21.33 4.69
N ALA A 234 -0.92 21.64 4.05
CA ALA A 234 0.04 20.61 3.63
C ALA A 234 0.76 19.97 4.83
N ARG A 235 1.17 20.80 5.83
CA ARG A 235 1.81 20.30 7.04
C ARG A 235 0.85 19.44 7.86
N ALA A 236 -0.33 19.96 8.17
CA ALA A 236 -1.35 19.24 8.94
C ALA A 236 -1.71 17.90 8.30
N TRP A 237 -1.77 17.83 6.96
CA TRP A 237 -2.00 16.57 6.27
C TRP A 237 -0.82 15.60 6.40
N MET A 238 0.40 16.04 6.06
CA MET A 238 1.55 15.13 5.99
C MET A 238 1.95 14.58 7.37
N GLU A 239 1.66 15.30 8.45
CA GLU A 239 1.86 14.80 9.83
C GLU A 239 0.98 13.59 10.19
N ILE A 240 -0.17 13.44 9.51
CA ILE A 240 -1.15 12.39 9.80
C ILE A 240 -1.47 11.52 8.59
N ALA A 241 -0.73 11.67 7.49
CA ALA A 241 -1.01 10.99 6.23
C ALA A 241 -1.04 9.46 6.42
N GLN A 242 -2.08 8.84 5.83
CA GLN A 242 -2.30 7.41 5.89
C GLN A 242 -3.03 6.94 4.64
N ALA A 243 -2.33 6.24 3.76
CA ALA A 243 -2.86 5.74 2.49
C ALA A 243 -3.58 4.38 2.63
N PHE A 244 -3.36 3.66 3.70
CA PHE A 244 -3.92 2.33 3.96
C PHE A 244 -5.13 2.39 4.90
N ALA A 245 -6.05 1.43 4.76
CA ALA A 245 -7.21 1.27 5.63
C ALA A 245 -6.81 0.73 7.02
N GLY A 246 -7.61 1.04 8.04
CA GLY A 246 -7.39 0.57 9.40
C GLY A 246 -7.42 1.70 10.43
N PRO A 247 -7.14 1.40 11.70
CA PRO A 247 -7.04 2.40 12.76
C PRO A 247 -5.88 3.38 12.47
N PRO A 248 -5.81 4.52 13.21
CA PRO A 248 -4.67 5.43 13.12
C PRO A 248 -3.35 4.70 13.31
N GLY A 249 -2.48 4.73 12.29
CA GLY A 249 -1.14 4.20 12.42
C GLY A 249 -0.24 5.15 13.22
N GLU A 250 0.73 4.59 13.94
CA GLU A 250 1.70 5.36 14.73
C GLU A 250 2.89 5.86 13.88
N GLY A 251 3.04 5.29 12.67
CA GLY A 251 4.19 5.57 11.82
C GLY A 251 5.50 4.99 12.36
N ARG A 252 6.61 5.40 11.77
CA ARG A 252 7.97 5.08 12.25
C ARG A 252 8.54 6.24 13.03
N PRO A 253 9.35 5.98 14.06
CA PRO A 253 10.08 7.04 14.76
C PRO A 253 11.08 7.71 13.81
N PRO A 254 11.46 8.98 14.07
CA PRO A 254 12.54 9.62 13.32
C PRO A 254 13.85 8.84 13.51
N ARG A 255 14.67 8.83 12.46
CA ARG A 255 16.02 8.28 12.55
C ARG A 255 16.80 9.07 13.57
N SER A 256 17.50 8.38 14.46
CA SER A 256 18.40 9.06 15.42
C SER A 256 19.49 9.79 14.63
N SER A 257 19.66 11.07 14.92
CA SER A 257 20.72 11.94 14.39
C SER A 257 22.09 11.45 14.88
#